data_9d6f8339e46605fa819c9b51ed78db0c
#
_entry.id   9d6f8339e46605fa819c9b51ed78db0c
#
_cell.length_a   1.000
_cell.length_b   1.000
_cell.length_c   1.000
_cell.angle_alpha   90.00
_cell.angle_beta   90.00
_cell.angle_gamma   90.00
#
_symmetry.space_group_name_H-M   'P 1'
#
loop_
_entity.id
_entity.type
_entity.pdbx_description
1 polymer ?
#
loop_
_entity_poly.entity_id
_entity_poly.type
_entity_poly.pdbx_seq_one_letter_code
_entity_poly.pdbx_strand_id
1 'polypeptide(L)'
;MQFEKPVSLTSLAELVQATLVGDATGSVTGINEIHKVQTGDLVFVDHPKYYDKCIRSAASCIIIDQEIAVPPGKSLLVVSDPFAAYLRIVDTYRPFVPSLQPISETAVIGSNTIVMPGAYIGNQVTIGKNCLIHPQVTILDHCQLGDDVIVQAGTVIGSDAFYYNRKKALPVQYRKMKSCGRVVIADQVEIGAGCTIDRGVTADTSIGSGTKIDNQVHIGHDRAIGRNCLIAAQVGLAGAVVLEDEAVLWGQVGVNKTLTIGKGAVVMGQSGVASTISGNKTYWGTPAIDFQEKKRELVWVKRIPQIWEKLKTSFR
;
A
#
# COMPACT_ATOMS: atom_id res chain seq x y z
N MET A 1 -6.19 -9.44 -4.06
CA MET A 1 -5.66 -10.63 -4.80
C MET A 1 -6.78 -11.25 -5.60
N GLN A 2 -6.58 -11.49 -6.89
CA GLN A 2 -7.51 -12.27 -7.72
C GLN A 2 -7.10 -13.75 -7.69
N PHE A 3 -8.07 -14.64 -7.67
CA PHE A 3 -7.85 -16.08 -7.83
C PHE A 3 -7.66 -16.41 -9.31
N GLU A 4 -6.89 -17.43 -9.62
CA GLU A 4 -6.70 -17.89 -11.02
C GLU A 4 -8.01 -18.37 -11.67
N LYS A 5 -8.90 -18.94 -10.86
CA LYS A 5 -10.24 -19.38 -11.25
C LYS A 5 -11.22 -19.05 -10.13
N PRO A 6 -12.51 -18.82 -10.46
CA PRO A 6 -13.51 -18.64 -9.42
C PRO A 6 -13.53 -19.83 -8.44
N VAL A 7 -13.63 -19.54 -7.15
CA VAL A 7 -13.64 -20.54 -6.07
C VAL A 7 -15.04 -20.61 -5.47
N SER A 8 -15.59 -21.82 -5.35
CA SER A 8 -16.92 -22.02 -4.77
C SER A 8 -16.93 -21.69 -3.28
N LEU A 9 -18.05 -21.13 -2.81
CA LEU A 9 -18.23 -20.80 -1.39
C LEU A 9 -18.22 -22.05 -0.51
N THR A 10 -18.69 -23.19 -1.01
CA THR A 10 -18.63 -24.49 -0.32
C THR A 10 -17.19 -24.94 -0.09
N SER A 11 -16.33 -24.86 -1.12
CA SER A 11 -14.91 -25.21 -0.98
C SER A 11 -14.17 -24.27 -0.01
N LEU A 12 -14.52 -22.99 0.02
CA LEU A 12 -13.95 -22.05 0.99
C LEU A 12 -14.43 -22.35 2.40
N ALA A 13 -15.73 -22.63 2.57
CA ALA A 13 -16.30 -23.01 3.87
C ALA A 13 -15.60 -24.26 4.45
N GLU A 14 -15.42 -25.30 3.65
CA GLU A 14 -14.68 -26.50 4.03
C GLU A 14 -13.21 -26.18 4.38
N LEU A 15 -12.52 -25.39 3.53
CA LEU A 15 -11.14 -25.00 3.75
C LEU A 15 -10.91 -24.33 5.10
N VAL A 16 -11.80 -23.39 5.47
CA VAL A 16 -11.66 -22.61 6.71
C VAL A 16 -12.54 -23.12 7.86
N GLN A 17 -13.26 -24.23 7.66
CA GLN A 17 -14.18 -24.82 8.63
C GLN A 17 -15.27 -23.84 9.08
N ALA A 18 -15.84 -23.12 8.11
CA ALA A 18 -16.88 -22.12 8.33
C ALA A 18 -18.28 -22.71 8.22
N THR A 19 -19.22 -22.14 8.96
CA THR A 19 -20.64 -22.28 8.65
C THR A 19 -20.98 -21.34 7.51
N LEU A 20 -21.43 -21.87 6.36
CA LEU A 20 -21.89 -21.08 5.23
C LEU A 20 -23.36 -20.69 5.42
N VAL A 21 -23.64 -19.39 5.39
CA VAL A 21 -25.00 -18.83 5.51
C VAL A 21 -25.30 -18.00 4.26
N GLY A 22 -26.41 -18.25 3.61
CA GLY A 22 -26.83 -17.63 2.36
C GLY A 22 -26.74 -18.56 1.16
N ASP A 23 -26.44 -18.06 -0.04
CA ASP A 23 -26.37 -18.86 -1.26
C ASP A 23 -25.12 -19.75 -1.28
N ALA A 24 -25.32 -21.04 -1.16
CA ALA A 24 -24.25 -22.03 -1.20
C ALA A 24 -23.72 -22.32 -2.61
N THR A 25 -24.44 -21.92 -3.67
CA THR A 25 -24.06 -22.17 -5.06
C THR A 25 -23.12 -21.10 -5.62
N GLY A 26 -22.91 -20.02 -4.87
CA GLY A 26 -22.08 -18.87 -5.25
C GLY A 26 -20.59 -19.22 -5.34
N SER A 27 -19.87 -18.35 -6.03
CA SER A 27 -18.41 -18.40 -6.11
C SER A 27 -17.82 -16.99 -5.97
N VAL A 28 -16.55 -16.92 -5.60
CA VAL A 28 -15.80 -15.66 -5.53
C VAL A 28 -14.57 -15.71 -6.43
N THR A 29 -14.18 -14.54 -6.94
CA THR A 29 -13.07 -14.38 -7.90
C THR A 29 -11.81 -13.80 -7.27
N GLY A 30 -11.91 -13.31 -6.03
CA GLY A 30 -10.77 -12.72 -5.34
C GLY A 30 -11.03 -12.47 -3.87
N ILE A 31 -10.01 -11.96 -3.19
CA ILE A 31 -10.07 -11.51 -1.79
C ILE A 31 -9.48 -10.10 -1.70
N ASN A 32 -10.22 -9.17 -1.11
CA ASN A 32 -9.81 -7.78 -0.99
C ASN A 32 -10.19 -7.15 0.35
N GLU A 33 -9.55 -6.02 0.66
CA GLU A 33 -9.89 -5.21 1.82
C GLU A 33 -11.21 -4.44 1.59
N ILE A 34 -11.89 -4.12 2.67
CA ILE A 34 -13.24 -3.53 2.71
C ILE A 34 -13.44 -2.27 1.84
N HIS A 35 -12.37 -1.52 1.55
CA HIS A 35 -12.43 -0.30 0.70
C HIS A 35 -11.96 -0.52 -0.74
N LYS A 36 -11.58 -1.75 -1.06
CA LYS A 36 -11.12 -2.15 -2.40
C LYS A 36 -11.98 -3.26 -3.02
N VAL A 37 -12.89 -3.87 -2.22
CA VAL A 37 -13.73 -4.97 -2.69
C VAL A 37 -14.65 -4.55 -3.82
N GLN A 38 -14.81 -5.48 -4.74
CA GLN A 38 -15.74 -5.43 -5.86
C GLN A 38 -16.71 -6.60 -5.80
N THR A 39 -17.75 -6.57 -6.62
CA THR A 39 -18.65 -7.71 -6.80
C THR A 39 -17.84 -8.93 -7.25
N GLY A 40 -18.06 -10.06 -6.62
CA GLY A 40 -17.25 -11.27 -6.81
C GLY A 40 -16.11 -11.43 -5.80
N ASP A 41 -15.82 -10.43 -4.98
CA ASP A 41 -14.76 -10.52 -3.97
C ASP A 41 -15.26 -11.11 -2.65
N LEU A 42 -14.32 -11.75 -1.96
CA LEU A 42 -14.37 -12.12 -0.55
C LEU A 42 -13.73 -11.02 0.28
N VAL A 43 -14.30 -10.73 1.46
CA VAL A 43 -13.71 -9.83 2.46
C VAL A 43 -13.80 -10.48 3.84
N PHE A 44 -12.88 -10.15 4.76
CA PHE A 44 -13.03 -10.56 6.15
C PHE A 44 -13.24 -9.36 7.07
N VAL A 45 -13.93 -9.59 8.19
CA VAL A 45 -14.09 -8.62 9.27
C VAL A 45 -14.04 -9.33 10.62
N ASP A 46 -13.19 -8.82 11.52
CA ASP A 46 -12.94 -9.39 12.85
C ASP A 46 -13.19 -8.39 13.99
N HIS A 47 -13.78 -7.22 13.67
CA HIS A 47 -14.06 -6.18 14.65
C HIS A 47 -15.44 -5.55 14.42
N PRO A 48 -16.33 -5.51 15.44
CA PRO A 48 -17.72 -5.05 15.33
C PRO A 48 -17.90 -3.65 14.71
N LYS A 49 -16.94 -2.74 14.97
CA LYS A 49 -16.95 -1.38 14.40
C LYS A 49 -17.05 -1.36 12.86
N TYR A 50 -16.58 -2.42 12.18
CA TYR A 50 -16.54 -2.49 10.72
C TYR A 50 -17.59 -3.39 10.09
N TYR A 51 -18.45 -4.05 10.89
CA TYR A 51 -19.47 -4.96 10.35
C TYR A 51 -20.40 -4.26 9.37
N ASP A 52 -21.03 -3.16 9.76
CA ASP A 52 -21.94 -2.42 8.88
C ASP A 52 -21.27 -1.98 7.58
N LYS A 53 -20.03 -1.51 7.67
CA LYS A 53 -19.27 -1.12 6.48
C LYS A 53 -19.00 -2.31 5.57
N CYS A 54 -18.67 -3.46 6.14
CA CYS A 54 -18.42 -4.70 5.42
C CYS A 54 -19.69 -5.24 4.74
N ILE A 55 -20.79 -5.25 5.48
CA ILE A 55 -22.09 -5.69 4.99
C ILE A 55 -22.58 -4.83 3.81
N ARG A 56 -22.37 -3.52 3.87
CA ARG A 56 -22.75 -2.57 2.81
C ARG A 56 -21.73 -2.46 1.67
N SER A 57 -20.56 -3.11 1.79
CA SER A 57 -19.56 -3.10 0.72
C SER A 57 -20.02 -3.84 -0.53
N ALA A 58 -19.25 -3.78 -1.62
CA ALA A 58 -19.53 -4.53 -2.84
C ALA A 58 -19.19 -6.03 -2.75
N ALA A 59 -18.61 -6.50 -1.63
CA ALA A 59 -18.21 -7.90 -1.47
C ALA A 59 -19.39 -8.86 -1.66
N SER A 60 -19.17 -9.96 -2.35
CA SER A 60 -20.16 -11.03 -2.54
C SER A 60 -20.16 -12.01 -1.36
N CYS A 61 -19.04 -12.17 -0.67
CA CYS A 61 -18.92 -13.03 0.49
C CYS A 61 -18.14 -12.36 1.62
N ILE A 62 -18.55 -12.61 2.86
CA ILE A 62 -17.94 -11.99 4.05
C ILE A 62 -17.56 -13.08 5.05
N ILE A 63 -16.28 -13.12 5.44
CA ILE A 63 -15.81 -13.91 6.58
C ILE A 63 -16.02 -13.09 7.85
N ILE A 64 -16.76 -13.63 8.81
CA ILE A 64 -17.18 -12.92 10.02
C ILE A 64 -17.21 -13.88 11.22
N ASP A 65 -17.11 -13.34 12.45
CA ASP A 65 -17.06 -14.12 13.68
C ASP A 65 -18.43 -14.35 14.34
N GLN A 66 -19.51 -13.87 13.73
CA GLN A 66 -20.88 -14.10 14.21
C GLN A 66 -21.87 -14.18 13.05
N GLU A 67 -22.96 -14.92 13.29
CA GLU A 67 -24.08 -14.95 12.37
C GLU A 67 -24.91 -13.67 12.48
N ILE A 68 -25.18 -13.06 11.35
CA ILE A 68 -25.99 -11.85 11.20
C ILE A 68 -26.97 -12.04 10.04
N ALA A 69 -28.00 -11.17 9.95
CA ALA A 69 -28.90 -11.18 8.81
C ALA A 69 -28.13 -10.99 7.51
N VAL A 70 -28.26 -11.94 6.58
CA VAL A 70 -27.55 -11.91 5.29
C VAL A 70 -28.24 -10.92 4.36
N PRO A 71 -27.57 -9.89 3.84
CA PRO A 71 -28.15 -9.02 2.82
C PRO A 71 -28.41 -9.79 1.52
N PRO A 72 -29.43 -9.39 0.73
CA PRO A 72 -29.69 -10.01 -0.57
C PRO A 72 -28.45 -10.02 -1.47
N GLY A 73 -28.17 -11.15 -2.13
CA GLY A 73 -27.04 -11.33 -3.04
C GLY A 73 -25.67 -11.48 -2.37
N LYS A 74 -25.63 -11.71 -1.05
CA LYS A 74 -24.40 -11.98 -0.29
C LYS A 74 -24.44 -13.31 0.41
N SER A 75 -23.27 -13.80 0.81
CA SER A 75 -23.12 -14.98 1.66
C SER A 75 -22.14 -14.69 2.79
N LEU A 76 -22.27 -15.42 3.89
CA LEU A 76 -21.37 -15.33 5.03
C LEU A 76 -20.62 -16.65 5.23
N LEU A 77 -19.35 -16.56 5.57
CA LEU A 77 -18.54 -17.62 6.14
C LEU A 77 -18.33 -17.31 7.62
N VAL A 78 -19.11 -17.95 8.48
CA VAL A 78 -19.08 -17.70 9.93
C VAL A 78 -18.03 -18.60 10.57
N VAL A 79 -17.02 -17.98 11.20
CA VAL A 79 -15.88 -18.65 11.85
C VAL A 79 -15.50 -17.93 13.13
N SER A 80 -14.93 -18.64 14.09
CA SER A 80 -14.49 -18.04 15.37
C SER A 80 -13.31 -17.08 15.25
N ASP A 81 -12.47 -17.20 14.22
CA ASP A 81 -11.32 -16.32 13.95
C ASP A 81 -11.22 -15.97 12.44
N PRO A 82 -11.92 -14.91 11.99
CA PRO A 82 -11.92 -14.47 10.59
C PRO A 82 -10.51 -14.15 10.07
N PHE A 83 -9.63 -13.68 10.92
CA PHE A 83 -8.25 -13.39 10.55
C PHE A 83 -7.47 -14.68 10.26
N ALA A 84 -7.65 -15.73 11.07
CA ALA A 84 -7.04 -17.04 10.79
C ALA A 84 -7.59 -17.65 9.50
N ALA A 85 -8.90 -17.53 9.25
CA ALA A 85 -9.51 -17.98 8.01
C ALA A 85 -8.93 -17.24 6.79
N TYR A 86 -8.77 -15.92 6.87
CA TYR A 86 -8.08 -15.13 5.83
C TYR A 86 -6.68 -15.67 5.57
N LEU A 87 -5.86 -15.87 6.59
CA LEU A 87 -4.50 -16.38 6.44
C LEU A 87 -4.49 -17.73 5.74
N ARG A 88 -5.40 -18.64 6.11
CA ARG A 88 -5.50 -19.98 5.51
C ARG A 88 -5.86 -19.91 4.02
N ILE A 89 -6.78 -19.02 3.63
CA ILE A 89 -7.13 -18.80 2.22
C ILE A 89 -5.94 -18.25 1.46
N VAL A 90 -5.25 -17.26 2.00
CA VAL A 90 -4.04 -16.70 1.36
C VAL A 90 -2.97 -17.76 1.20
N ASP A 91 -2.71 -18.58 2.21
CA ASP A 91 -1.72 -19.66 2.13
C ASP A 91 -2.06 -20.72 1.08
N THR A 92 -3.34 -20.97 0.86
CA THR A 92 -3.81 -21.95 -0.12
C THR A 92 -3.72 -21.42 -1.55
N TYR A 93 -4.12 -20.16 -1.78
CA TYR A 93 -4.24 -19.60 -3.13
C TYR A 93 -3.06 -18.71 -3.55
N ARG A 94 -2.20 -18.34 -2.60
CA ARG A 94 -0.96 -17.62 -2.83
C ARG A 94 0.14 -18.17 -1.90
N PRO A 95 0.50 -19.48 -2.02
CA PRO A 95 1.54 -20.06 -1.20
C PRO A 95 2.89 -19.41 -1.50
N PHE A 96 3.74 -19.34 -0.49
CA PHE A 96 5.14 -19.02 -0.71
C PHE A 96 5.84 -20.20 -1.41
N VAL A 97 6.39 -19.93 -2.58
CA VAL A 97 7.18 -20.89 -3.35
C VAL A 97 8.61 -20.36 -3.49
N PRO A 98 9.61 -21.00 -2.85
CA PRO A 98 10.98 -20.50 -2.95
C PRO A 98 11.50 -20.64 -4.37
N SER A 99 12.14 -19.59 -4.90
CA SER A 99 12.96 -19.69 -6.11
C SER A 99 14.39 -20.08 -5.71
N LEU A 100 14.93 -21.11 -6.34
CA LEU A 100 16.32 -21.55 -6.13
C LEU A 100 17.30 -20.90 -7.11
N GLN A 101 16.80 -20.10 -8.05
CA GLN A 101 17.60 -19.39 -9.05
C GLN A 101 17.54 -17.89 -8.80
N PRO A 102 18.61 -17.14 -9.13
CA PRO A 102 18.59 -15.69 -9.04
C PRO A 102 17.49 -15.04 -9.90
N ILE A 103 17.18 -15.62 -11.05
CA ILE A 103 16.06 -15.26 -11.92
C ILE A 103 15.16 -16.48 -12.03
N SER A 104 13.92 -16.37 -11.58
CA SER A 104 12.95 -17.46 -11.64
C SER A 104 12.64 -17.86 -13.08
N GLU A 105 12.50 -19.14 -13.33
CA GLU A 105 12.08 -19.70 -14.63
C GLU A 105 10.67 -19.23 -15.04
N THR A 106 9.84 -18.81 -14.09
CA THR A 106 8.50 -18.30 -14.33
C THR A 106 8.47 -16.77 -14.54
N ALA A 107 9.61 -16.10 -14.45
CA ALA A 107 9.72 -14.68 -14.74
C ALA A 107 9.70 -14.43 -16.26
N VAL A 108 9.02 -13.36 -16.66
CA VAL A 108 8.97 -12.92 -18.06
C VAL A 108 9.69 -11.59 -18.19
N ILE A 109 10.74 -11.55 -19.01
CA ILE A 109 11.58 -10.36 -19.21
C ILE A 109 11.49 -9.95 -20.67
N GLY A 110 11.10 -8.69 -20.90
CA GLY A 110 10.95 -8.11 -22.22
C GLY A 110 12.28 -7.89 -22.96
N SER A 111 12.17 -7.69 -24.27
CA SER A 111 13.35 -7.49 -25.14
C SER A 111 14.15 -6.26 -24.75
N ASN A 112 15.48 -6.31 -24.94
CA ASN A 112 16.46 -5.26 -24.62
C ASN A 112 16.53 -4.88 -23.13
N THR A 113 15.86 -5.62 -22.25
CA THR A 113 15.98 -5.41 -20.80
C THR A 113 17.27 -6.03 -20.30
N ILE A 114 18.03 -5.26 -19.52
CA ILE A 114 19.31 -5.64 -18.94
C ILE A 114 19.08 -5.92 -17.45
N VAL A 115 19.35 -7.15 -17.02
CA VAL A 115 19.39 -7.52 -15.60
C VAL A 115 20.85 -7.73 -15.22
N MET A 116 21.37 -6.87 -14.34
CA MET A 116 22.79 -6.92 -13.96
C MET A 116 23.05 -8.02 -12.91
N PRO A 117 24.30 -8.49 -12.80
CA PRO A 117 24.67 -9.55 -11.87
C PRO A 117 24.30 -9.24 -10.41
N GLY A 118 23.82 -10.26 -9.69
CA GLY A 118 23.43 -10.13 -8.29
C GLY A 118 21.99 -9.64 -8.07
N ALA A 119 21.25 -9.33 -9.14
CA ALA A 119 19.81 -9.07 -9.01
C ALA A 119 19.05 -10.38 -8.78
N TYR A 120 17.97 -10.32 -7.97
CA TYR A 120 17.03 -11.40 -7.75
C TYR A 120 15.66 -11.06 -8.36
N ILE A 121 15.14 -11.93 -9.23
CA ILE A 121 13.83 -11.80 -9.87
C ILE A 121 12.98 -13.01 -9.48
N GLY A 122 11.96 -12.78 -8.68
CA GLY A 122 11.09 -13.81 -8.10
C GLY A 122 10.11 -14.45 -9.10
N ASN A 123 9.26 -15.32 -8.56
CA ASN A 123 8.30 -16.07 -9.36
C ASN A 123 7.20 -15.16 -9.91
N GLN A 124 6.75 -15.45 -11.15
CA GLN A 124 5.66 -14.73 -11.82
C GLN A 124 5.91 -13.22 -11.93
N VAL A 125 7.16 -12.76 -11.86
CA VAL A 125 7.52 -11.36 -12.13
C VAL A 125 7.44 -11.11 -13.63
N THR A 126 6.87 -9.97 -14.02
CA THR A 126 6.91 -9.49 -15.41
C THR A 126 7.68 -8.18 -15.48
N ILE A 127 8.65 -8.08 -16.37
CA ILE A 127 9.42 -6.87 -16.65
C ILE A 127 9.26 -6.56 -18.14
N GLY A 128 8.91 -5.32 -18.46
CA GLY A 128 8.75 -4.84 -19.82
C GLY A 128 10.05 -4.76 -20.60
N LYS A 129 10.03 -4.01 -21.69
CA LYS A 129 11.14 -3.84 -22.64
C LYS A 129 12.05 -2.68 -22.20
N ASN A 130 13.30 -2.71 -22.67
CA ASN A 130 14.29 -1.63 -22.49
C ASN A 130 14.54 -1.24 -21.04
N CYS A 131 14.26 -2.11 -20.08
CA CYS A 131 14.47 -1.84 -18.66
C CYS A 131 15.95 -2.03 -18.28
N LEU A 132 16.38 -1.34 -17.21
CA LEU A 132 17.69 -1.50 -16.60
C LEU A 132 17.55 -1.83 -15.12
N ILE A 133 17.88 -3.05 -14.76
CA ILE A 133 17.86 -3.56 -13.39
C ILE A 133 19.28 -3.67 -12.88
N HIS A 134 19.66 -2.78 -11.97
CA HIS A 134 21.02 -2.67 -11.45
C HIS A 134 21.39 -3.83 -10.50
N PRO A 135 22.68 -3.97 -10.10
CA PRO A 135 23.12 -5.03 -9.22
C PRO A 135 22.40 -5.01 -7.88
N GLN A 136 22.19 -6.20 -7.29
CA GLN A 136 21.56 -6.38 -5.96
C GLN A 136 20.14 -5.81 -5.85
N VAL A 137 19.45 -5.54 -6.95
CA VAL A 137 18.01 -5.27 -6.93
C VAL A 137 17.27 -6.57 -6.62
N THR A 138 16.26 -6.49 -5.75
CA THR A 138 15.39 -7.62 -5.42
C THR A 138 13.97 -7.30 -5.87
N ILE A 139 13.43 -8.06 -6.82
CA ILE A 139 12.04 -7.97 -7.25
C ILE A 139 11.35 -9.27 -6.83
N LEU A 140 10.48 -9.18 -5.83
CA LEU A 140 9.78 -10.33 -5.25
C LEU A 140 8.57 -10.73 -6.10
N ASP A 141 8.05 -11.92 -5.80
CA ASP A 141 7.04 -12.62 -6.60
C ASP A 141 5.84 -11.75 -7.00
N HIS A 142 5.35 -11.98 -8.24
CA HIS A 142 4.17 -11.37 -8.84
C HIS A 142 4.27 -9.87 -9.14
N CYS A 143 5.40 -9.19 -8.90
CA CYS A 143 5.58 -7.78 -9.27
C CYS A 143 5.54 -7.62 -10.79
N GLN A 144 5.04 -6.47 -11.24
CA GLN A 144 4.93 -6.10 -12.64
C GLN A 144 5.61 -4.76 -12.89
N LEU A 145 6.52 -4.72 -13.83
CA LEU A 145 7.20 -3.51 -14.30
C LEU A 145 6.87 -3.31 -15.79
N GLY A 146 6.53 -2.09 -16.16
CA GLY A 146 6.30 -1.66 -17.55
C GLY A 146 7.60 -1.53 -18.35
N ASP A 147 7.52 -0.84 -19.46
CA ASP A 147 8.63 -0.58 -20.38
C ASP A 147 9.49 0.62 -19.89
N ASP A 148 10.76 0.65 -20.28
CA ASP A 148 11.70 1.75 -20.01
C ASP A 148 11.86 2.06 -18.51
N VAL A 149 11.75 1.08 -17.63
CA VAL A 149 11.91 1.22 -16.18
C VAL A 149 13.39 1.07 -15.78
N ILE A 150 13.87 1.96 -14.93
CA ILE A 150 15.21 1.89 -14.34
C ILE A 150 15.09 1.66 -12.84
N VAL A 151 15.78 0.63 -12.31
CA VAL A 151 15.84 0.35 -10.87
C VAL A 151 17.30 0.32 -10.43
N GLN A 152 17.69 1.25 -9.56
CA GLN A 152 19.04 1.40 -9.04
C GLN A 152 19.37 0.35 -7.97
N ALA A 153 20.67 0.16 -7.73
CA ALA A 153 21.23 -0.88 -6.92
C ALA A 153 20.65 -0.98 -5.49
N GLY A 154 20.47 -2.20 -5.01
CA GLY A 154 20.03 -2.48 -3.64
C GLY A 154 18.55 -2.18 -3.35
N THR A 155 17.77 -1.80 -4.34
CA THR A 155 16.31 -1.55 -4.18
C THR A 155 15.55 -2.86 -4.06
N VAL A 156 14.58 -2.90 -3.13
CA VAL A 156 13.69 -4.04 -2.88
C VAL A 156 12.25 -3.69 -3.26
N ILE A 157 11.68 -4.47 -4.17
CA ILE A 157 10.31 -4.29 -4.68
C ILE A 157 9.49 -5.52 -4.32
N GLY A 158 8.37 -5.32 -3.63
CA GLY A 158 7.41 -6.37 -3.32
C GLY A 158 7.58 -7.02 -1.95
N SER A 159 8.29 -6.40 -1.00
CA SER A 159 8.32 -6.89 0.38
C SER A 159 6.93 -6.85 1.02
N ASP A 160 6.74 -7.68 2.05
CA ASP A 160 5.47 -7.75 2.77
C ASP A 160 5.17 -6.43 3.50
N ALA A 161 3.90 -6.05 3.48
CA ALA A 161 3.40 -4.92 4.23
C ALA A 161 3.70 -5.01 5.74
N PHE A 162 4.01 -3.87 6.35
CA PHE A 162 4.07 -3.74 7.80
C PHE A 162 2.65 -3.65 8.37
N TYR A 163 1.93 -4.79 8.32
CA TYR A 163 0.55 -4.89 8.78
C TYR A 163 0.37 -6.03 9.78
N TYR A 164 -0.08 -5.69 10.99
CA TYR A 164 -0.26 -6.63 12.10
C TYR A 164 -1.62 -6.48 12.75
N ASN A 165 -2.31 -7.61 12.96
CA ASN A 165 -3.48 -7.69 13.82
C ASN A 165 -3.01 -7.77 15.28
N ARG A 166 -3.50 -6.86 16.12
CA ARG A 166 -3.21 -6.84 17.55
C ARG A 166 -4.33 -7.53 18.32
N LYS A 167 -4.06 -8.72 18.83
CA LYS A 167 -4.98 -9.36 19.81
C LYS A 167 -4.91 -8.62 21.14
N LYS A 168 -6.08 -8.33 21.74
CA LYS A 168 -6.19 -7.69 23.06
C LYS A 168 -5.91 -8.65 24.23
N ALA A 169 -5.46 -9.90 23.97
CA ALA A 169 -5.06 -10.84 25.00
C ALA A 169 -3.78 -10.40 25.73
N LEU A 170 -3.63 -10.74 26.98
CA LEU A 170 -2.39 -10.56 27.72
C LEU A 170 -1.60 -11.88 27.74
N PRO A 171 -0.30 -11.88 27.38
CA PRO A 171 0.47 -10.74 26.85
C PRO A 171 0.01 -10.31 25.46
N VAL A 172 0.26 -9.04 25.11
CA VAL A 172 -0.07 -8.48 23.79
C VAL A 172 0.65 -9.29 22.71
N GLN A 173 -0.12 -9.75 21.71
CA GLN A 173 0.40 -10.49 20.58
C GLN A 173 0.09 -9.75 19.26
N TYR A 174 1.10 -9.68 18.41
CA TYR A 174 0.98 -9.17 17.05
C TYR A 174 0.99 -10.34 16.07
N ARG A 175 -0.09 -10.54 15.33
CA ARG A 175 -0.19 -11.56 14.28
C ARG A 175 0.02 -10.87 12.92
N LYS A 176 1.07 -11.29 12.19
CA LYS A 176 1.37 -10.72 10.88
C LYS A 176 0.23 -11.04 9.90
N MET A 177 -0.26 -10.05 9.20
CA MET A 177 -1.14 -10.24 8.06
C MET A 177 -0.30 -10.57 6.84
N LYS A 178 -0.56 -11.70 6.20
CA LYS A 178 0.12 -12.09 4.97
C LYS A 178 -0.33 -11.20 3.83
N SER A 179 0.63 -10.62 3.15
CA SER A 179 0.38 -9.82 1.96
C SER A 179 0.25 -10.72 0.74
N CYS A 180 -0.87 -10.63 0.05
CA CYS A 180 -1.14 -11.38 -1.17
C CYS A 180 -1.37 -10.49 -2.40
N GLY A 181 -1.25 -9.19 -2.23
CA GLY A 181 -1.18 -8.23 -3.33
C GLY A 181 0.17 -8.23 -4.03
N ARG A 182 0.42 -7.22 -4.82
CA ARG A 182 1.65 -7.08 -5.62
C ARG A 182 2.05 -5.62 -5.76
N VAL A 183 3.20 -5.38 -6.43
CA VAL A 183 3.61 -4.07 -6.89
C VAL A 183 3.44 -4.01 -8.40
N VAL A 184 2.85 -2.91 -8.89
CA VAL A 184 2.68 -2.63 -10.32
C VAL A 184 3.32 -1.28 -10.63
N ILE A 185 4.36 -1.28 -11.44
CA ILE A 185 5.11 -0.10 -11.86
C ILE A 185 4.84 0.11 -13.34
N ALA A 186 4.35 1.29 -13.70
CA ALA A 186 4.09 1.66 -15.09
C ALA A 186 5.38 2.04 -15.83
N ASP A 187 5.25 2.44 -17.10
CA ASP A 187 6.37 2.74 -17.97
C ASP A 187 7.15 3.99 -17.54
N GLN A 188 8.43 4.04 -17.90
CA GLN A 188 9.31 5.22 -17.75
C GLN A 188 9.49 5.67 -16.29
N VAL A 189 9.29 4.77 -15.34
CA VAL A 189 9.57 5.02 -13.91
C VAL A 189 11.05 4.80 -13.62
N GLU A 190 11.64 5.71 -12.84
CA GLU A 190 13.00 5.54 -12.33
C GLU A 190 12.98 5.47 -10.81
N ILE A 191 13.68 4.48 -10.25
CA ILE A 191 13.74 4.21 -8.81
C ILE A 191 15.19 4.23 -8.37
N GLY A 192 15.51 5.11 -7.44
CA GLY A 192 16.82 5.31 -6.84
C GLY A 192 17.31 4.10 -6.05
N ALA A 193 18.54 4.19 -5.57
CA ALA A 193 19.21 3.13 -4.83
C ALA A 193 18.67 2.95 -3.41
N GLY A 194 18.62 1.71 -2.94
CA GLY A 194 18.22 1.38 -1.56
C GLY A 194 16.76 1.72 -1.21
N CYS A 195 15.88 1.85 -2.20
CA CYS A 195 14.46 2.05 -1.97
C CYS A 195 13.77 0.76 -1.51
N THR A 196 12.66 0.88 -0.80
CA THR A 196 11.82 -0.25 -0.40
C THR A 196 10.37 0.03 -0.78
N ILE A 197 9.76 -0.88 -1.56
CA ILE A 197 8.38 -0.75 -2.04
C ILE A 197 7.61 -1.99 -1.61
N ASP A 198 6.68 -1.81 -0.66
CA ASP A 198 5.88 -2.91 -0.14
C ASP A 198 4.77 -3.28 -1.13
N ARG A 199 4.49 -4.57 -1.25
CA ARG A 199 3.31 -5.05 -1.96
C ARG A 199 2.03 -4.66 -1.23
N GLY A 200 0.93 -4.57 -1.93
CA GLY A 200 -0.37 -4.41 -1.29
C GLY A 200 -0.70 -5.58 -0.37
N VAL A 201 -1.47 -5.32 0.68
CA VAL A 201 -1.94 -6.40 1.58
C VAL A 201 -2.80 -7.38 0.78
N THR A 202 -3.76 -6.87 0.02
CA THR A 202 -4.62 -7.68 -0.86
C THR A 202 -4.70 -7.13 -2.28
N ALA A 203 -4.57 -5.81 -2.45
CA ALA A 203 -4.62 -5.11 -3.72
C ALA A 203 -3.22 -4.80 -4.27
N ASP A 204 -3.11 -3.90 -5.22
CA ASP A 204 -1.83 -3.47 -5.78
C ASP A 204 -1.28 -2.22 -5.07
N THR A 205 0.03 -2.17 -4.88
CA THR A 205 0.77 -0.92 -4.74
C THR A 205 1.18 -0.49 -6.14
N SER A 206 0.68 0.63 -6.62
CA SER A 206 0.87 1.08 -8.01
C SER A 206 1.67 2.37 -8.10
N ILE A 207 2.54 2.46 -9.12
CA ILE A 207 3.33 3.65 -9.45
C ILE A 207 3.07 4.02 -10.91
N GLY A 208 2.55 5.23 -11.11
CA GLY A 208 2.18 5.76 -12.42
C GLY A 208 3.39 6.13 -13.29
N SER A 209 3.17 6.13 -14.59
CA SER A 209 4.21 6.35 -15.60
C SER A 209 4.95 7.69 -15.43
N GLY A 210 6.23 7.68 -15.77
CA GLY A 210 7.09 8.87 -15.73
C GLY A 210 7.51 9.31 -14.33
N THR A 211 7.04 8.70 -13.26
CA THR A 211 7.39 9.04 -11.87
C THR A 211 8.86 8.76 -11.58
N LYS A 212 9.51 9.68 -10.86
CA LYS A 212 10.91 9.63 -10.48
C LYS A 212 11.03 9.56 -8.97
N ILE A 213 11.76 8.57 -8.48
CA ILE A 213 11.93 8.25 -7.06
C ILE A 213 13.44 8.25 -6.78
N ASP A 214 13.87 9.08 -5.86
CA ASP A 214 15.26 9.20 -5.44
C ASP A 214 15.64 8.11 -4.41
N ASN A 215 16.86 8.13 -3.94
CA ASN A 215 17.45 7.10 -3.09
C ASN A 215 16.77 6.99 -1.71
N GLN A 216 16.74 5.76 -1.16
CA GLN A 216 16.27 5.47 0.20
C GLN A 216 14.82 5.88 0.48
N VAL A 217 13.97 5.92 -0.53
CA VAL A 217 12.54 6.17 -0.36
C VAL A 217 11.85 4.89 0.11
N HIS A 218 10.95 5.03 1.11
CA HIS A 218 10.07 3.95 1.51
C HIS A 218 8.63 4.19 1.03
N ILE A 219 8.11 3.23 0.27
CA ILE A 219 6.71 3.21 -0.20
C ILE A 219 6.02 2.01 0.46
N GLY A 220 5.19 2.26 1.48
CA GLY A 220 4.43 1.21 2.13
C GLY A 220 3.30 0.67 1.24
N HIS A 221 2.46 -0.19 1.75
CA HIS A 221 1.48 -1.02 1.04
C HIS A 221 0.20 -0.30 0.55
N ASP A 222 -0.49 -0.89 -0.45
CA ASP A 222 -1.82 -0.49 -0.96
C ASP A 222 -1.92 0.97 -1.43
N ARG A 223 -0.94 1.42 -2.20
CA ARG A 223 -0.82 2.79 -2.65
C ARG A 223 -1.19 2.98 -4.10
N ALA A 224 -1.62 4.22 -4.38
CA ALA A 224 -1.69 4.72 -5.74
C ALA A 224 -0.79 5.97 -5.84
N ILE A 225 0.37 5.83 -6.46
CA ILE A 225 1.22 6.94 -6.86
C ILE A 225 0.87 7.28 -8.29
N GLY A 226 0.54 8.55 -8.53
CA GLY A 226 0.16 9.10 -9.82
C GLY A 226 1.31 9.14 -10.83
N ARG A 227 1.04 9.75 -11.95
CA ARG A 227 2.00 9.93 -13.06
C ARG A 227 2.87 11.17 -12.84
N ASN A 228 4.10 11.11 -13.35
CA ASN A 228 5.04 12.24 -13.35
C ASN A 228 5.27 12.85 -11.97
N CYS A 229 5.17 12.07 -10.90
CA CYS A 229 5.51 12.51 -9.55
C CYS A 229 7.04 12.60 -9.38
N LEU A 230 7.49 13.50 -8.51
CA LEU A 230 8.89 13.61 -8.10
C LEU A 230 8.99 13.35 -6.61
N ILE A 231 9.68 12.30 -6.21
CA ILE A 231 9.81 11.87 -4.81
C ILE A 231 11.30 11.85 -4.47
N ALA A 232 11.74 12.87 -3.72
CA ALA A 232 13.15 13.03 -3.37
C ALA A 232 13.59 12.07 -2.26
N ALA A 233 14.89 12.09 -1.96
CA ALA A 233 15.53 11.11 -1.09
C ALA A 233 14.92 11.03 0.31
N GLN A 234 14.89 9.80 0.86
CA GLN A 234 14.45 9.51 2.22
C GLN A 234 12.98 9.89 2.53
N VAL A 235 12.14 10.07 1.52
CA VAL A 235 10.71 10.22 1.73
C VAL A 235 10.12 8.92 2.25
N GLY A 236 9.27 9.03 3.28
CA GLY A 236 8.52 7.92 3.86
C GLY A 236 7.02 8.08 3.63
N LEU A 237 6.45 7.16 2.89
CA LEU A 237 5.02 7.16 2.68
C LEU A 237 4.39 6.00 3.47
N ALA A 238 3.50 6.19 4.45
CA ALA A 238 2.80 5.15 5.24
C ALA A 238 1.63 4.48 4.47
N GLY A 239 1.05 3.35 4.86
CA GLY A 239 0.04 2.56 4.13
C GLY A 239 -1.16 3.34 3.58
N ALA A 240 -1.67 2.94 2.42
CA ALA A 240 -2.88 3.47 1.77
C ALA A 240 -2.88 5.01 1.50
N VAL A 241 -1.73 5.61 1.23
CA VAL A 241 -1.64 7.02 0.75
C VAL A 241 -1.92 7.07 -0.74
N VAL A 242 -2.64 8.05 -1.21
CA VAL A 242 -2.80 8.42 -2.62
C VAL A 242 -1.94 9.65 -2.90
N LEU A 243 -1.04 9.53 -3.86
CA LEU A 243 -0.29 10.65 -4.41
C LEU A 243 -0.84 10.88 -5.83
N GLU A 244 -1.54 11.99 -6.03
CA GLU A 244 -2.08 12.31 -7.35
C GLU A 244 -0.98 12.76 -8.32
N ASP A 245 -1.31 12.85 -9.61
CA ASP A 245 -0.36 13.17 -10.68
C ASP A 245 0.45 14.44 -10.39
N GLU A 246 1.71 14.47 -10.83
CA GLU A 246 2.58 15.64 -10.81
C GLU A 246 2.91 16.18 -9.39
N ALA A 247 2.62 15.43 -8.34
CA ALA A 247 2.97 15.83 -6.99
C ALA A 247 4.48 15.74 -6.75
N VAL A 248 5.01 16.70 -5.96
CA VAL A 248 6.44 16.79 -5.64
C VAL A 248 6.63 16.70 -4.13
N LEU A 249 7.37 15.71 -3.68
CA LEU A 249 7.76 15.53 -2.29
C LEU A 249 9.28 15.71 -2.16
N TRP A 250 9.70 16.76 -1.48
CA TRP A 250 11.11 17.00 -1.23
C TRP A 250 11.67 16.10 -0.12
N GLY A 251 13.00 16.09 0.01
CA GLY A 251 13.70 15.13 0.86
C GLY A 251 13.20 15.04 2.29
N GLN A 252 13.15 13.81 2.81
CA GLN A 252 12.74 13.50 4.20
C GLN A 252 11.29 13.88 4.55
N VAL A 253 10.42 14.05 3.57
CA VAL A 253 8.98 14.23 3.83
C VAL A 253 8.39 12.92 4.36
N GLY A 254 7.62 13.03 5.45
CA GLY A 254 6.85 11.93 6.02
C GLY A 254 5.35 12.12 5.76
N VAL A 255 4.67 11.11 5.23
CA VAL A 255 3.22 11.17 4.97
C VAL A 255 2.50 10.09 5.78
N ASN A 256 1.56 10.50 6.62
CA ASN A 256 0.73 9.59 7.42
C ASN A 256 -0.18 8.73 6.54
N LYS A 257 -0.62 7.60 7.11
CA LYS A 257 -1.49 6.63 6.42
C LYS A 257 -2.83 7.22 5.97
N THR A 258 -3.36 6.68 4.86
CA THR A 258 -4.74 6.90 4.39
C THR A 258 -5.03 8.36 4.02
N LEU A 259 -4.01 9.09 3.55
CA LEU A 259 -4.12 10.49 3.11
C LEU A 259 -4.03 10.60 1.59
N THR A 260 -4.56 11.71 1.07
CA THR A 260 -4.39 12.10 -0.34
C THR A 260 -3.54 13.36 -0.43
N ILE A 261 -2.52 13.31 -1.26
CA ILE A 261 -1.71 14.44 -1.70
C ILE A 261 -2.25 14.84 -3.08
N GLY A 262 -2.88 15.99 -3.17
CA GLY A 262 -3.57 16.44 -4.38
C GLY A 262 -2.62 16.72 -5.55
N LYS A 263 -3.15 16.66 -6.76
CA LYS A 263 -2.43 16.85 -8.03
C LYS A 263 -1.57 18.12 -8.01
N GLY A 264 -0.30 17.99 -8.41
CA GLY A 264 0.63 19.12 -8.49
C GLY A 264 0.95 19.79 -7.14
N ALA A 265 0.61 19.15 -6.01
CA ALA A 265 1.02 19.65 -4.69
C ALA A 265 2.53 19.51 -4.52
N VAL A 266 3.15 20.52 -3.90
CA VAL A 266 4.58 20.52 -3.56
C VAL A 266 4.73 20.51 -2.04
N VAL A 267 5.43 19.51 -1.50
CA VAL A 267 5.72 19.41 -0.06
C VAL A 267 7.21 19.64 0.15
N MET A 268 7.54 20.69 0.90
CA MET A 268 8.93 21.07 1.18
C MET A 268 9.63 20.07 2.11
N GLY A 269 10.95 20.02 2.01
CA GLY A 269 11.78 19.07 2.75
C GLY A 269 11.54 19.05 4.24
N GLN A 270 11.66 17.86 4.85
CA GLN A 270 11.47 17.60 6.29
C GLN A 270 10.07 17.92 6.83
N SER A 271 9.07 18.02 5.95
CA SER A 271 7.68 18.28 6.35
C SER A 271 6.96 16.98 6.73
N GLY A 272 6.07 17.07 7.72
CA GLY A 272 5.20 15.99 8.17
C GLY A 272 3.76 16.19 7.74
N VAL A 273 3.26 15.39 6.78
CA VAL A 273 1.87 15.50 6.31
C VAL A 273 0.96 14.66 7.21
N ALA A 274 0.14 15.34 7.99
CA ALA A 274 -0.77 14.74 8.97
C ALA A 274 -2.24 14.67 8.51
N SER A 275 -2.61 15.37 7.44
CA SER A 275 -3.94 15.41 6.85
C SER A 275 -3.87 15.45 5.32
N THR A 276 -4.98 15.09 4.66
CA THR A 276 -5.13 15.25 3.20
C THR A 276 -4.91 16.71 2.80
N ILE A 277 -4.13 16.95 1.76
CA ILE A 277 -3.78 18.26 1.25
C ILE A 277 -4.25 18.45 -0.20
N SER A 278 -4.67 19.67 -0.51
CA SER A 278 -5.17 20.04 -1.84
C SER A 278 -4.05 20.15 -2.87
N GLY A 279 -4.38 19.94 -4.14
CA GLY A 279 -3.44 20.09 -5.25
C GLY A 279 -3.02 21.54 -5.53
N ASN A 280 -1.99 21.68 -6.37
CA ASN A 280 -1.47 22.95 -6.91
C ASN A 280 -1.11 23.99 -5.84
N LYS A 281 -0.66 23.54 -4.68
CA LYS A 281 -0.20 24.37 -3.56
C LYS A 281 1.11 23.84 -3.00
N THR A 282 1.85 24.74 -2.35
CA THR A 282 3.07 24.40 -1.63
C THR A 282 2.80 24.33 -0.13
N TYR A 283 3.30 23.28 0.51
CA TYR A 283 3.13 23.00 1.94
C TYR A 283 4.48 22.88 2.63
N TRP A 284 4.55 23.33 3.89
CA TRP A 284 5.77 23.26 4.67
C TRP A 284 5.51 23.07 6.16
N GLY A 285 6.42 22.40 6.82
CA GLY A 285 6.49 22.27 8.28
C GLY A 285 5.90 20.96 8.81
N THR A 286 5.80 20.89 10.13
CA THR A 286 5.22 19.74 10.84
C THR A 286 4.25 20.28 11.89
N PRO A 287 2.93 20.08 11.74
CA PRO A 287 2.31 19.50 10.54
C PRO A 287 2.52 20.38 9.30
N ALA A 288 2.48 19.78 8.12
CA ALA A 288 2.60 20.52 6.86
C ALA A 288 1.32 21.30 6.60
N ILE A 289 1.44 22.62 6.51
CA ILE A 289 0.39 23.59 6.18
C ILE A 289 0.79 24.39 4.94
N ASP A 290 -0.11 25.23 4.45
CA ASP A 290 0.19 26.12 3.32
C ASP A 290 1.48 26.90 3.57
N PHE A 291 2.33 26.99 2.54
CA PHE A 291 3.66 27.62 2.67
C PHE A 291 3.61 29.09 3.12
N GLN A 292 2.66 29.86 2.57
CA GLN A 292 2.52 31.27 2.94
C GLN A 292 1.99 31.44 4.37
N GLU A 293 1.13 30.54 4.80
CA GLU A 293 0.64 30.48 6.17
C GLU A 293 1.78 30.16 7.13
N LYS A 294 2.58 29.12 6.85
CA LYS A 294 3.75 28.77 7.67
C LYS A 294 4.78 29.88 7.74
N LYS A 295 5.00 30.57 6.64
CA LYS A 295 5.93 31.71 6.59
C LYS A 295 5.46 32.87 7.49
N ARG A 296 4.17 33.19 7.48
CA ARG A 296 3.56 34.20 8.38
C ARG A 296 3.69 33.79 9.84
N GLU A 297 3.37 32.53 10.17
CA GLU A 297 3.53 31.97 11.51
C GLU A 297 4.96 32.17 12.04
N LEU A 298 5.97 31.83 11.27
CA LEU A 298 7.39 32.00 11.65
C LEU A 298 7.77 33.47 11.88
N VAL A 299 7.22 34.41 11.13
CA VAL A 299 7.43 35.83 11.35
C VAL A 299 6.87 36.25 12.70
N TRP A 300 5.66 35.80 13.04
CA TRP A 300 5.05 36.09 14.34
C TRP A 300 5.83 35.49 15.50
N VAL A 301 6.26 34.22 15.37
CA VAL A 301 7.09 33.55 16.38
C VAL A 301 8.38 34.34 16.65
N LYS A 302 9.05 34.84 15.61
CA LYS A 302 10.25 35.70 15.77
C LYS A 302 9.96 37.06 16.45
N ARG A 303 8.75 37.54 16.40
CA ARG A 303 8.34 38.83 17.02
C ARG A 303 7.90 38.68 18.48
N ILE A 304 7.62 37.46 18.93
CA ILE A 304 7.14 37.23 20.31
C ILE A 304 8.05 37.88 21.37
N PRO A 305 9.39 37.78 21.35
CA PRO A 305 10.23 38.44 22.34
C PRO A 305 10.04 39.97 22.38
N GLN A 306 9.93 40.60 21.20
CA GLN A 306 9.74 42.07 21.10
C GLN A 306 8.35 42.48 21.60
N ILE A 307 7.32 41.69 21.30
CA ILE A 307 5.95 41.91 21.80
C ILE A 307 5.92 41.76 23.32
N TRP A 308 6.60 40.77 23.86
CA TRP A 308 6.67 40.51 25.29
C TRP A 308 7.33 41.67 26.04
N GLU A 309 8.44 42.22 25.57
CA GLU A 309 9.09 43.38 26.19
C GLU A 309 8.19 44.65 26.18
N LYS A 310 7.47 44.88 25.07
CA LYS A 310 6.49 45.99 25.01
C LYS A 310 5.35 45.80 26.01
N LEU A 311 4.83 44.57 26.14
CA LEU A 311 3.75 44.30 27.09
C LEU A 311 4.21 44.49 28.54
N LYS A 312 5.41 44.04 28.91
CA LYS A 312 5.98 44.25 30.23
C LYS A 312 6.07 45.73 30.62
N THR A 313 6.38 46.60 29.65
CA THR A 313 6.45 48.06 29.91
C THR A 313 5.08 48.70 30.01
N SER A 314 4.03 48.09 29.42
CA SER A 314 2.66 48.60 29.50
C SER A 314 1.91 48.17 30.79
N PHE A 315 2.40 47.21 31.50
CA PHE A 315 1.85 46.70 32.78
C PHE A 315 2.59 47.25 34.00
N ARG A 316 3.59 48.12 33.82
CA ARG A 316 4.24 48.94 34.84
C ARG A 316 3.71 50.35 34.80
#